data_445291318414329af2b694ebb539d73a
#
_entry.id   445291318414329af2b694ebb539d73a
#
_cell.length_a   1.000
_cell.length_b   1.000
_cell.length_c   1.000
_cell.angle_alpha   90.00
_cell.angle_beta   90.00
_cell.angle_gamma   90.00
#
_symmetry.space_group_name_H-M   'P 1'
#
loop_
_entity.id
_entity.type
_entity.pdbx_description
1 polymer ?
#
loop_
_entity_poly.entity_id
_entity_poly.type
_entity_poly.pdbx_seq_one_letter_code
_entity_poly.pdbx_strand_id
1 'polypeptide(L)'
;MLNIQNYVKVKSLDEAYELNQKKANRIIGGMMWMRMGDNRINTAIDLSDLSLNEIEETDKEFKIGCMTTLRQLETNEHFNEYTSNAARTALKHIVGVQFRNLATVGGSIYGRYGFSDVLTLLLGLESYVELYKGGIIPLKEYANMKYDRDILVRIIVKKRPVNMYYEAVRITETDLPVLTCCGAVSYTHLRAHETRSNLV
;
A
#
# COMPACT_ATOMS: atom_id res chain seq x y z
N MET A 1 6.49 -20.64 -12.46
CA MET A 1 5.20 -20.71 -11.72
C MET A 1 5.49 -20.64 -10.23
N LEU A 2 4.77 -19.80 -9.49
CA LEU A 2 4.92 -19.66 -8.03
C LEU A 2 4.72 -21.03 -7.36
N ASN A 3 5.65 -21.42 -6.48
CA ASN A 3 5.60 -22.66 -5.72
C ASN A 3 5.65 -22.35 -4.22
N ILE A 4 4.62 -22.73 -3.48
CA ILE A 4 4.51 -22.57 -2.04
C ILE A 4 4.49 -23.97 -1.41
N GLN A 5 5.45 -24.26 -0.51
CA GLN A 5 5.54 -25.57 0.13
C GLN A 5 4.63 -25.67 1.36
N ASN A 6 4.59 -24.59 2.17
CA ASN A 6 3.80 -24.54 3.38
C ASN A 6 3.00 -23.22 3.45
N TYR A 7 1.85 -23.30 4.11
CA TYR A 7 0.99 -22.14 4.39
C TYR A 7 0.73 -22.08 5.89
N VAL A 8 0.91 -20.89 6.48
CA VAL A 8 0.66 -20.66 7.91
C VAL A 8 -0.16 -19.39 8.06
N LYS A 9 -1.32 -19.53 8.68
CA LYS A 9 -2.14 -18.41 9.12
C LYS A 9 -1.77 -18.11 10.57
N VAL A 10 -1.07 -17.00 10.77
CA VAL A 10 -0.50 -16.63 12.07
C VAL A 10 -1.54 -16.02 12.99
N LYS A 11 -1.32 -16.18 14.30
CA LYS A 11 -2.21 -15.66 15.34
C LYS A 11 -1.65 -14.43 16.07
N SER A 12 -0.40 -14.08 15.81
CA SER A 12 0.24 -12.89 16.37
C SER A 12 1.28 -12.29 15.44
N LEU A 13 1.60 -11.01 15.66
CA LEU A 13 2.68 -10.33 14.95
C LEU A 13 4.05 -10.90 15.33
N ASP A 14 4.24 -11.37 16.56
CA ASP A 14 5.48 -12.03 16.99
C ASP A 14 5.74 -13.30 16.17
N GLU A 15 4.74 -14.17 16.05
CA GLU A 15 4.82 -15.39 15.23
C GLU A 15 5.12 -15.05 13.76
N ALA A 16 4.42 -14.06 13.21
CA ALA A 16 4.65 -13.60 11.84
C ALA A 16 6.09 -13.07 11.65
N TYR A 17 6.59 -12.30 12.62
CA TYR A 17 7.93 -11.74 12.57
C TYR A 17 9.00 -12.82 12.61
N GLU A 18 8.90 -13.76 13.55
CA GLU A 18 9.84 -14.88 13.67
C GLU A 18 9.89 -15.73 12.39
N LEU A 19 8.73 -16.07 11.85
CA LEU A 19 8.66 -16.81 10.57
C LEU A 19 9.27 -16.01 9.41
N ASN A 20 9.04 -14.71 9.38
CA ASN A 20 9.52 -13.85 8.29
C ASN A 20 11.04 -13.63 8.31
N GLN A 21 11.74 -13.88 9.41
CA GLN A 21 13.22 -13.79 9.46
C GLN A 21 13.88 -14.82 8.53
N LYS A 22 13.25 -15.94 8.25
CA LYS A 22 13.78 -16.96 7.33
C LYS A 22 13.65 -16.46 5.88
N LYS A 23 14.78 -16.37 5.14
CA LYS A 23 14.84 -15.82 3.77
C LYS A 23 13.89 -16.49 2.77
N ALA A 24 13.60 -17.78 2.96
CA ALA A 24 12.72 -18.54 2.06
C ALA A 24 11.23 -18.33 2.36
N ASN A 25 10.88 -17.67 3.47
CA ASN A 25 9.49 -17.38 3.84
C ASN A 25 9.07 -15.99 3.32
N ARG A 26 7.78 -15.81 3.08
CA ARG A 26 7.20 -14.55 2.64
C ARG A 26 5.86 -14.29 3.31
N ILE A 27 5.67 -13.05 3.76
CA ILE A 27 4.34 -12.54 4.10
C ILE A 27 3.55 -12.42 2.80
N ILE A 28 2.31 -12.86 2.84
CA ILE A 28 1.39 -12.77 1.72
C ILE A 28 0.25 -11.80 2.04
N GLY A 29 -0.08 -10.96 1.06
CA GLY A 29 -1.34 -10.23 0.98
C GLY A 29 -2.19 -10.81 -0.14
N GLY A 30 -2.72 -9.98 -1.04
CA GLY A 30 -3.47 -10.45 -2.20
C GLY A 30 -2.68 -11.22 -3.26
N MET A 31 -1.38 -11.31 -3.14
CA MET A 31 -0.43 -12.02 -4.02
C MET A 31 -0.46 -11.64 -5.51
N MET A 32 -1.03 -10.47 -5.86
CA MET A 32 -1.27 -10.10 -7.26
C MET A 32 0.00 -10.04 -8.12
N TRP A 33 1.10 -9.52 -7.56
CA TRP A 33 2.42 -9.55 -8.18
C TRP A 33 3.14 -10.88 -7.99
N MET A 34 3.09 -11.41 -6.79
CA MET A 34 3.85 -12.59 -6.40
C MET A 34 3.51 -13.81 -7.25
N ARG A 35 2.23 -13.99 -7.59
CA ARG A 35 1.76 -15.13 -8.39
C ARG A 35 2.19 -15.11 -9.85
N MET A 36 2.63 -13.95 -10.36
CA MET A 36 3.13 -13.82 -11.73
C MET A 36 4.61 -14.24 -11.86
N GLY A 37 5.30 -14.41 -10.73
CA GLY A 37 6.70 -14.81 -10.72
C GLY A 37 6.92 -16.31 -10.55
N ASP A 38 8.19 -16.72 -10.58
CA ASP A 38 8.67 -18.11 -10.48
C ASP A 38 9.25 -18.44 -9.10
N ASN A 39 8.98 -17.60 -8.12
CA ASN A 39 9.60 -17.72 -6.81
C ASN A 39 9.19 -19.02 -6.11
N ARG A 40 10.16 -19.64 -5.44
CA ARG A 40 9.92 -20.72 -4.48
C ARG A 40 9.81 -20.11 -3.09
N ILE A 41 8.69 -20.36 -2.45
CA ILE A 41 8.40 -19.92 -1.10
C ILE A 41 8.29 -21.14 -0.21
N ASN A 42 9.12 -21.21 0.83
CA ASN A 42 9.04 -22.30 1.79
C ASN A 42 7.78 -22.19 2.63
N THR A 43 7.52 -21.04 3.22
CA THR A 43 6.31 -20.79 4.00
C THR A 43 5.67 -19.46 3.60
N ALA A 44 4.43 -19.51 3.15
CA ALA A 44 3.58 -18.35 2.98
C ALA A 44 2.94 -17.99 4.34
N ILE A 45 3.17 -16.76 4.79
CA ILE A 45 2.72 -16.25 6.08
C ILE A 45 1.51 -15.37 5.84
N ASP A 46 0.34 -15.80 6.28
CA ASP A 46 -0.91 -15.08 6.13
C ASP A 46 -1.28 -14.32 7.41
N LEU A 47 -1.51 -13.00 7.28
CA LEU A 47 -1.83 -12.09 8.36
C LEU A 47 -3.35 -11.87 8.53
N SER A 48 -4.20 -12.58 7.80
CA SER A 48 -5.64 -12.29 7.73
C SER A 48 -6.41 -12.44 9.06
N ASP A 49 -5.87 -13.19 10.03
CA ASP A 49 -6.48 -13.33 11.38
C ASP A 49 -6.05 -12.23 12.37
N LEU A 50 -5.22 -11.27 11.94
CA LEU A 50 -4.69 -10.24 12.83
C LEU A 50 -5.50 -8.93 12.80
N SER A 51 -6.69 -8.91 12.19
CA SER A 51 -7.56 -7.73 12.08
C SER A 51 -6.85 -6.50 11.48
N LEU A 52 -5.96 -6.74 10.51
CA LEU A 52 -5.20 -5.69 9.82
C LEU A 52 -5.84 -5.23 8.50
N ASN A 53 -7.12 -5.46 8.33
CA ASN A 53 -7.91 -5.16 7.11
C ASN A 53 -8.93 -4.03 7.32
N GLU A 54 -8.79 -3.25 8.38
CA GLU A 54 -9.70 -2.18 8.72
C GLU A 54 -9.11 -0.80 8.40
N ILE A 55 -9.99 0.17 8.18
CA ILE A 55 -9.67 1.59 8.09
C ILE A 55 -10.30 2.27 9.30
N GLU A 56 -9.46 2.60 10.28
CA GLU A 56 -9.86 3.34 11.45
C GLU A 56 -9.74 4.84 11.18
N GLU A 57 -10.71 5.61 11.62
CA GLU A 57 -10.73 7.05 11.49
C GLU A 57 -10.86 7.71 12.87
N THR A 58 -10.06 8.73 13.09
CA THR A 58 -10.17 9.64 14.23
C THR A 58 -10.22 11.08 13.73
N ASP A 59 -10.42 12.04 14.63
CA ASP A 59 -10.36 13.46 14.28
C ASP A 59 -8.98 13.89 13.75
N LYS A 60 -7.92 13.14 14.07
CA LYS A 60 -6.54 13.51 13.79
C LYS A 60 -5.90 12.70 12.67
N GLU A 61 -6.39 11.49 12.42
CA GLU A 61 -5.73 10.57 11.48
C GLU A 61 -6.64 9.46 10.96
N PHE A 62 -6.27 8.93 9.79
CA PHE A 62 -6.69 7.61 9.33
C PHE A 62 -5.59 6.60 9.61
N LYS A 63 -5.97 5.41 10.08
CA LYS A 63 -5.10 4.24 10.21
C LYS A 63 -5.61 3.16 9.28
N ILE A 64 -4.84 2.86 8.24
CA ILE A 64 -5.19 1.90 7.19
C ILE A 64 -4.36 0.64 7.43
N GLY A 65 -5.00 -0.45 7.81
CA GLY A 65 -4.33 -1.73 8.02
C GLY A 65 -3.67 -2.26 6.75
N CYS A 66 -2.56 -2.96 6.88
CA CYS A 66 -1.79 -3.44 5.71
C CYS A 66 -2.57 -4.45 4.85
N MET A 67 -3.53 -5.16 5.43
CA MET A 67 -4.39 -6.12 4.74
C MET A 67 -5.66 -5.50 4.16
N THR A 68 -5.90 -4.19 4.36
CA THR A 68 -6.98 -3.46 3.70
C THR A 68 -6.83 -3.60 2.19
N THR A 69 -7.90 -3.99 1.50
CA THR A 69 -7.90 -4.13 0.05
C THR A 69 -7.94 -2.78 -0.65
N LEU A 70 -7.43 -2.71 -1.86
CA LEU A 70 -7.51 -1.48 -2.68
C LEU A 70 -8.97 -1.10 -2.92
N ARG A 71 -9.88 -2.09 -3.02
CA ARG A 71 -11.31 -1.81 -3.19
C ARG A 71 -11.93 -1.18 -1.95
N GLN A 72 -11.59 -1.65 -0.74
CA GLN A 72 -12.05 -1.02 0.50
C GLN A 72 -11.60 0.44 0.57
N LEU A 73 -10.34 0.73 0.24
CA LEU A 73 -9.83 2.10 0.22
C LEU A 73 -10.50 2.96 -0.86
N GLU A 74 -10.69 2.42 -2.08
CA GLU A 74 -11.36 3.08 -3.21
C GLU A 74 -12.79 3.50 -2.86
N THR A 75 -13.52 2.67 -2.10
CA THR A 75 -14.93 2.89 -1.78
C THR A 75 -15.16 3.52 -0.41
N ASN A 76 -14.11 3.79 0.37
CA ASN A 76 -14.25 4.45 1.66
C ASN A 76 -14.67 5.91 1.46
N GLU A 77 -15.89 6.25 1.87
CA GLU A 77 -16.48 7.56 1.64
C GLU A 77 -15.72 8.66 2.37
N HIS A 78 -15.40 8.46 3.64
CA HIS A 78 -14.70 9.45 4.46
C HIS A 78 -13.28 9.75 3.94
N PHE A 79 -12.54 8.72 3.52
CA PHE A 79 -11.21 8.93 2.93
C PHE A 79 -11.29 9.61 1.57
N ASN A 80 -12.32 9.32 0.76
CA ASN A 80 -12.56 10.00 -0.51
C ASN A 80 -12.95 11.46 -0.30
N GLU A 81 -13.81 11.77 0.67
CA GLU A 81 -14.16 13.14 1.03
C GLU A 81 -12.92 13.92 1.48
N TYR A 82 -12.15 13.35 2.41
CA TYR A 82 -10.91 13.94 2.89
C TYR A 82 -9.90 14.24 1.78
N THR A 83 -9.77 13.36 0.79
CA THR A 83 -8.84 13.51 -0.33
C THR A 83 -9.43 14.20 -1.57
N SER A 84 -10.58 14.85 -1.46
CA SER A 84 -11.28 15.50 -2.60
C SER A 84 -11.48 14.52 -3.79
N ASN A 85 -11.78 13.25 -3.52
CA ASN A 85 -11.88 12.12 -4.45
C ASN A 85 -10.57 11.72 -5.17
N ALA A 86 -9.43 12.28 -4.80
CA ALA A 86 -8.15 11.87 -5.39
C ALA A 86 -7.85 10.38 -5.14
N ALA A 87 -8.25 9.83 -3.98
CA ALA A 87 -8.09 8.41 -3.69
C ALA A 87 -8.88 7.53 -4.66
N ARG A 88 -10.15 7.81 -4.90
CA ARG A 88 -10.96 7.09 -5.88
C ARG A 88 -10.38 7.20 -7.28
N THR A 89 -9.92 8.40 -7.66
CA THR A 89 -9.31 8.64 -8.98
C THR A 89 -8.03 7.84 -9.16
N ALA A 90 -7.16 7.79 -8.15
CA ALA A 90 -5.92 7.01 -8.18
C ALA A 90 -6.17 5.50 -8.30
N LEU A 91 -7.21 4.99 -7.61
CA LEU A 91 -7.41 3.55 -7.46
C LEU A 91 -8.28 2.93 -8.55
N LYS A 92 -9.29 3.66 -9.08
CA LYS A 92 -10.31 3.10 -9.98
C LYS A 92 -9.78 2.42 -11.25
N HIS A 93 -8.62 2.86 -11.74
CA HIS A 93 -7.99 2.34 -12.95
C HIS A 93 -6.89 1.29 -12.70
N ILE A 94 -6.66 0.89 -11.44
CA ILE A 94 -5.75 -0.21 -11.14
C ILE A 94 -6.42 -1.53 -11.54
N VAL A 95 -6.11 -1.98 -12.76
CA VAL A 95 -6.62 -3.19 -13.41
C VAL A 95 -8.16 -3.23 -13.39
N GLY A 96 -8.76 -4.06 -12.58
CA GLY A 96 -10.21 -4.23 -12.45
C GLY A 96 -10.66 -4.43 -11.01
N VAL A 97 -11.99 -4.44 -10.79
CA VAL A 97 -12.58 -4.60 -9.46
C VAL A 97 -12.11 -5.90 -8.79
N GLN A 98 -12.05 -7.01 -9.54
CA GLN A 98 -11.62 -8.31 -9.02
C GLN A 98 -10.18 -8.26 -8.52
N PHE A 99 -9.30 -7.56 -9.22
CA PHE A 99 -7.93 -7.34 -8.80
C PHE A 99 -7.89 -6.53 -7.51
N ARG A 100 -8.64 -5.42 -7.45
CA ARG A 100 -8.66 -4.52 -6.29
C ARG A 100 -9.33 -5.13 -5.05
N ASN A 101 -10.20 -6.12 -5.22
CA ASN A 101 -10.76 -6.91 -4.12
C ASN A 101 -9.72 -7.81 -3.43
N LEU A 102 -8.61 -8.11 -4.10
CA LEU A 102 -7.55 -8.98 -3.58
C LEU A 102 -6.28 -8.22 -3.24
N ALA A 103 -5.86 -7.28 -4.11
CA ALA A 103 -4.68 -6.47 -3.88
C ALA A 103 -4.82 -5.63 -2.61
N THR A 104 -3.79 -5.60 -1.78
CA THR A 104 -3.79 -4.91 -0.49
C THR A 104 -2.98 -3.62 -0.53
N VAL A 105 -3.35 -2.67 0.32
CA VAL A 105 -2.62 -1.41 0.49
C VAL A 105 -1.19 -1.70 0.96
N GLY A 106 -1.03 -2.58 1.95
CA GLY A 106 0.28 -2.97 2.45
C GLY A 106 1.18 -3.58 1.38
N GLY A 107 0.63 -4.46 0.52
CA GLY A 107 1.37 -5.03 -0.59
C GLY A 107 1.85 -3.99 -1.60
N SER A 108 1.01 -3.00 -1.90
CA SER A 108 1.34 -1.90 -2.81
C SER A 108 2.43 -0.98 -2.24
N ILE A 109 2.39 -0.72 -0.92
CA ILE A 109 3.39 0.12 -0.25
C ILE A 109 4.70 -0.64 -0.01
N TYR A 110 4.63 -1.91 0.40
CA TYR A 110 5.82 -2.73 0.59
C TYR A 110 6.61 -2.91 -0.71
N GLY A 111 5.91 -3.03 -1.85
CA GLY A 111 6.53 -3.18 -3.15
C GLY A 111 7.40 -2.00 -3.59
N ARG A 112 7.14 -0.80 -3.10
CA ARG A 112 7.90 0.44 -3.38
C ARG A 112 8.13 0.69 -4.87
N TYR A 113 7.17 0.26 -5.71
CA TYR A 113 7.30 0.41 -7.16
C TYR A 113 7.06 1.86 -7.59
N GLY A 114 7.91 2.38 -8.47
CA GLY A 114 7.80 3.73 -9.02
C GLY A 114 6.54 3.98 -9.87
N PHE A 115 5.83 2.92 -10.27
CA PHE A 115 4.55 3.00 -10.98
C PHE A 115 3.33 2.82 -10.05
N SER A 116 3.52 2.82 -8.73
CA SER A 116 2.42 2.56 -7.79
C SER A 116 1.55 3.80 -7.59
N ASP A 117 0.33 3.77 -8.12
CA ASP A 117 -0.69 4.79 -7.87
C ASP A 117 -0.94 4.99 -6.37
N VAL A 118 -0.98 3.89 -5.61
CA VAL A 118 -1.19 3.91 -4.15
C VAL A 118 -0.06 4.64 -3.43
N LEU A 119 1.18 4.36 -3.81
CA LEU A 119 2.35 5.00 -3.19
C LEU A 119 2.38 6.49 -3.51
N THR A 120 2.14 6.88 -4.77
CA THR A 120 2.10 8.29 -5.19
C THR A 120 0.98 9.05 -4.47
N LEU A 121 -0.23 8.49 -4.37
CA LEU A 121 -1.35 9.07 -3.63
C LEU A 121 -0.97 9.36 -2.18
N LEU A 122 -0.43 8.35 -1.49
CA LEU A 122 -0.10 8.46 -0.06
C LEU A 122 1.12 9.34 0.20
N LEU A 123 2.07 9.44 -0.74
CA LEU A 123 3.19 10.39 -0.66
C LEU A 123 2.74 11.85 -0.81
N GLY A 124 1.60 12.11 -1.47
CA GLY A 124 0.97 13.43 -1.51
C GLY A 124 0.42 13.90 -0.16
N LEU A 125 0.19 12.96 0.76
CA LEU A 125 -0.33 13.22 2.11
C LEU A 125 0.77 13.20 3.16
N GLU A 126 0.45 13.64 4.37
CA GLU A 126 1.33 13.44 5.53
C GLU A 126 1.15 12.01 6.06
N SER A 127 1.86 11.09 5.42
CA SER A 127 1.72 9.65 5.65
C SER A 127 2.95 9.07 6.32
N TYR A 128 2.69 8.08 7.15
CA TYR A 128 3.69 7.30 7.88
C TYR A 128 3.37 5.81 7.70
N VAL A 129 4.37 4.96 7.87
CA VAL A 129 4.19 3.53 8.02
C VAL A 129 4.52 3.11 9.44
N GLU A 130 3.72 2.21 9.98
CA GLU A 130 3.99 1.55 11.25
C GLU A 130 4.57 0.17 10.95
N LEU A 131 5.80 -0.03 11.37
CA LEU A 131 6.52 -1.30 11.30
C LEU A 131 6.47 -1.98 12.67
N TYR A 132 6.41 -3.29 12.69
CA TYR A 132 6.25 -4.04 13.94
C TYR A 132 7.41 -3.83 14.94
N LYS A 133 8.64 -3.90 14.48
CA LYS A 133 9.83 -3.62 15.32
C LYS A 133 10.43 -2.25 15.04
N GLY A 134 10.33 -1.76 13.81
CA GLY A 134 10.92 -0.49 13.38
C GLY A 134 10.13 0.76 13.82
N GLY A 135 8.91 0.58 14.39
CA GLY A 135 8.10 1.70 14.84
C GLY A 135 7.50 2.52 13.70
N ILE A 136 7.20 3.78 13.96
CA ILE A 136 6.54 4.68 13.01
C ILE A 136 7.60 5.53 12.30
N ILE A 137 7.64 5.44 10.98
CA ILE A 137 8.54 6.21 10.11
C ILE A 137 7.77 6.92 9.00
N PRO A 138 8.24 8.09 8.51
CA PRO A 138 7.62 8.76 7.38
C PRO A 138 7.59 7.89 6.13
N LEU A 139 6.47 7.87 5.42
CA LEU A 139 6.33 7.08 4.19
C LEU A 139 7.40 7.43 3.15
N LYS A 140 7.78 8.72 3.04
CA LYS A 140 8.83 9.19 2.15
C LYS A 140 10.19 8.53 2.45
N GLU A 141 10.52 8.35 3.71
CA GLU A 141 11.75 7.65 4.14
C GLU A 141 11.63 6.16 3.82
N TYR A 142 10.50 5.55 4.21
CA TYR A 142 10.24 4.14 3.95
C TYR A 142 10.35 3.78 2.47
N ALA A 143 9.84 4.63 1.58
CA ALA A 143 9.88 4.40 0.13
C ALA A 143 11.32 4.31 -0.41
N ASN A 144 12.29 4.93 0.26
CA ASN A 144 13.71 4.94 -0.12
C ASN A 144 14.58 3.95 0.68
N MET A 145 14.00 3.27 1.67
CA MET A 145 14.74 2.30 2.48
C MET A 145 15.02 1.02 1.70
N LYS A 146 16.10 0.35 2.05
CA LYS A 146 16.35 -1.02 1.59
C LYS A 146 15.28 -1.95 2.16
N TYR A 147 14.96 -3.01 1.40
CA TYR A 147 14.05 -4.05 1.89
C TYR A 147 14.63 -4.70 3.15
N ASP A 148 13.83 -4.75 4.17
CA ASP A 148 14.09 -5.46 5.42
C ASP A 148 13.11 -6.63 5.58
N ARG A 149 13.11 -7.27 6.73
CA ARG A 149 12.22 -8.37 7.04
C ARG A 149 11.25 -8.03 8.17
N ASP A 150 11.04 -6.73 8.41
CA ASP A 150 10.03 -6.29 9.35
C ASP A 150 8.63 -6.43 8.74
N ILE A 151 7.62 -6.29 9.57
CA ILE A 151 6.22 -6.37 9.16
C ILE A 151 5.66 -4.96 9.07
N LEU A 152 5.16 -4.59 7.89
CA LEU A 152 4.34 -3.40 7.73
C LEU A 152 2.96 -3.71 8.33
N VAL A 153 2.62 -3.04 9.42
CA VAL A 153 1.37 -3.25 10.17
C VAL A 153 0.24 -2.39 9.60
N ARG A 154 0.50 -1.10 9.47
CA ARG A 154 -0.48 -0.14 8.94
C ARG A 154 0.17 1.10 8.34
N ILE A 155 -0.62 1.84 7.58
CA ILE A 155 -0.29 3.17 7.11
C ILE A 155 -1.09 4.18 7.93
N ILE A 156 -0.44 5.24 8.40
CA ILE A 156 -1.05 6.32 9.18
C ILE A 156 -1.05 7.58 8.32
N VAL A 157 -2.21 8.16 8.10
CA VAL A 157 -2.37 9.43 7.36
C VAL A 157 -2.85 10.49 8.34
N LYS A 158 -2.01 11.50 8.62
CA LYS A 158 -2.37 12.62 9.50
C LYS A 158 -3.34 13.55 8.79
N LYS A 159 -4.47 13.85 9.43
CA LYS A 159 -5.47 14.78 8.89
C LYS A 159 -4.98 16.21 9.02
N ARG A 160 -4.97 16.89 7.87
CA ARG A 160 -4.79 18.35 7.77
C ARG A 160 -5.74 18.87 6.70
N PRO A 161 -6.20 20.13 6.79
CA PRO A 161 -6.96 20.71 5.70
C PRO A 161 -6.16 20.64 4.40
N VAL A 162 -6.64 19.92 3.42
CA VAL A 162 -5.95 19.69 2.16
C VAL A 162 -6.95 19.55 1.02
N ASN A 163 -6.65 20.19 -0.11
CA ASN A 163 -7.28 19.89 -1.38
C ASN A 163 -6.32 19.06 -2.23
N MET A 164 -6.77 17.91 -2.69
CA MET A 164 -5.93 17.00 -3.44
C MET A 164 -6.39 16.88 -4.89
N TYR A 165 -5.39 16.69 -5.75
CA TYR A 165 -5.58 16.33 -7.14
C TYR A 165 -4.68 15.15 -7.48
N TYR A 166 -5.19 14.21 -8.24
CA TYR A 166 -4.44 13.05 -8.73
C TYR A 166 -4.67 12.86 -10.22
N GLU A 167 -3.58 12.62 -10.95
CA GLU A 167 -3.60 12.32 -12.37
C GLU A 167 -2.62 11.21 -12.71
N ALA A 168 -2.96 10.38 -13.67
CA ALA A 168 -2.10 9.32 -14.16
C ALA A 168 -2.16 9.24 -15.69
N VAL A 169 -1.02 9.30 -16.33
CA VAL A 169 -0.88 9.11 -17.78
C VAL A 169 -0.65 7.63 -18.04
N ARG A 170 -1.53 7.02 -18.84
CA ARG A 170 -1.52 5.60 -19.21
C ARG A 170 -1.65 5.44 -20.71
N ILE A 171 -1.15 4.33 -21.26
CA ILE A 171 -1.32 3.99 -22.68
C ILE A 171 -2.74 3.50 -22.91
N THR A 172 -3.22 2.61 -22.05
CA THR A 172 -4.63 2.18 -21.99
C THR A 172 -5.17 2.39 -20.59
N GLU A 173 -6.50 2.39 -20.41
CA GLU A 173 -7.17 2.79 -19.18
C GLU A 173 -6.69 2.04 -17.93
N THR A 174 -6.35 0.76 -18.07
CA THR A 174 -5.97 -0.11 -16.95
C THR A 174 -4.51 -0.54 -16.95
N ASP A 175 -3.69 0.03 -17.85
CA ASP A 175 -2.26 -0.22 -17.87
C ASP A 175 -1.55 0.37 -16.63
N LEU A 176 -0.33 -0.09 -16.41
CA LEU A 176 0.57 0.59 -15.47
C LEU A 176 0.81 2.02 -15.94
N PRO A 177 0.77 3.01 -15.05
CA PRO A 177 0.98 4.39 -15.43
C PRO A 177 2.42 4.65 -15.90
N VAL A 178 2.56 5.40 -16.98
CA VAL A 178 3.85 5.93 -17.45
C VAL A 178 4.33 7.04 -16.52
N LEU A 179 3.38 7.86 -16.06
CA LEU A 179 3.60 8.96 -15.13
C LEU A 179 2.40 9.06 -14.19
N THR A 180 2.67 9.24 -12.90
CA THR A 180 1.66 9.60 -11.93
C THR A 180 2.02 10.90 -11.25
N CYS A 181 1.04 11.74 -10.98
CA CYS A 181 1.21 13.00 -10.28
C CYS A 181 0.13 13.13 -9.20
N CYS A 182 0.54 13.48 -8.00
CA CYS A 182 -0.36 13.81 -6.91
C CYS A 182 0.02 15.19 -6.35
N GLY A 183 -0.90 16.14 -6.47
CA GLY A 183 -0.76 17.47 -5.87
C GLY A 183 -1.64 17.57 -4.62
N ALA A 184 -1.08 18.07 -3.53
CA ALA A 184 -1.80 18.36 -2.30
C ALA A 184 -1.52 19.80 -1.86
N VAL A 185 -2.56 20.61 -1.80
CA VAL A 185 -2.47 22.04 -1.46
C VAL A 185 -3.15 22.28 -0.14
N SER A 186 -2.42 22.81 0.82
CA SER A 186 -2.97 23.41 2.03
C SER A 186 -2.82 24.93 1.97
N TYR A 187 -3.50 25.66 2.83
CA TYR A 187 -3.41 27.12 2.86
C TYR A 187 -1.97 27.67 2.99
N THR A 188 -1.02 26.85 3.44
CA THR A 188 0.37 27.26 3.72
C THR A 188 1.43 26.51 2.93
N HIS A 189 1.12 25.35 2.32
CA HIS A 189 2.11 24.48 1.67
C HIS A 189 1.55 23.79 0.44
N LEU A 190 2.33 23.79 -0.64
CA LEU A 190 2.14 22.93 -1.81
C LEU A 190 3.03 21.69 -1.66
N ARG A 191 2.43 20.51 -1.74
CA ARG A 191 3.16 19.24 -1.91
C ARG A 191 2.79 18.64 -3.25
N ALA A 192 3.78 18.30 -4.05
CA ALA A 192 3.60 17.56 -5.30
C ALA A 192 4.53 16.35 -5.30
N HIS A 193 4.02 15.19 -5.66
CA HIS A 193 4.79 13.99 -5.91
C HIS A 193 4.48 13.46 -7.30
N GLU A 194 5.52 13.20 -8.04
CA GLU A 194 5.45 12.53 -9.34
C GLU A 194 6.36 11.30 -9.30
N THR A 195 5.91 10.24 -9.92
CA THR A 195 6.70 9.04 -10.13
C THR A 195 6.60 8.63 -11.60
N ARG A 196 7.73 8.14 -12.13
CA ARG A 196 7.82 7.64 -13.51
C ARG A 196 8.08 6.14 -13.44
N SER A 197 7.39 5.37 -14.27
CA SER A 197 7.79 4.00 -14.52
C SER A 197 9.05 4.03 -15.39
N ASN A 198 10.13 3.41 -14.93
CA ASN A 198 11.22 3.08 -15.82
C ASN A 198 10.69 1.92 -16.69
N LEU A 199 10.29 2.26 -17.91
CA LEU A 199 10.06 1.25 -18.95
C LEU A 199 11.44 0.67 -19.29
N VAL A 200 11.73 -0.54 -18.84
CA VAL A 200 12.82 -1.37 -19.32
C VAL A 200 12.30 -2.21 -20.46
#